data_61dbb51c495f11c8e465e508417960a5
#
_entry.id   61dbb51c495f11c8e465e508417960a5
#
_cell.length_a   1.000
_cell.length_b   1.000
_cell.length_c   1.000
_cell.angle_alpha   90.00
_cell.angle_beta   90.00
_cell.angle_gamma   90.00
#
_symmetry.space_group_name_H-M   'P 1'
#
loop_
_entity.id
_entity.type
_entity.pdbx_description
1 polymer ?
#
loop_
_entity_poly.entity_id
_entity_poly.type
_entity_poly.pdbx_seq_one_letter_code
_entity_poly.pdbx_strand_id
1 'polypeptide(L)'
;MTTGKHAAGYFMTNGHTNPTRSLHKSFTPGQLWGPSLWSKPEFTAKMDKAYATKGDNERQAIIREMTREILDEAPYIWLPIQYRYTAWWPWVKNYDGELRVGAVKPGPVYARIWLDQELKKKMGF
;
A
#
# COMPACT_ATOMS: atom_id res chain seq x y z
N MET A 1 1.13 -11.27 14.73
CA MET A 1 0.58 -9.93 15.00
C MET A 1 -0.83 -9.74 14.43
N THR A 2 -1.28 -10.61 13.57
CA THR A 2 -2.61 -10.57 12.95
C THR A 2 -3.66 -11.40 13.70
N THR A 3 -3.34 -11.89 14.89
CA THR A 3 -4.23 -12.76 15.69
C THR A 3 -5.24 -11.98 16.54
N GLY A 4 -5.20 -10.64 16.54
CA GLY A 4 -6.07 -9.81 17.38
C GLY A 4 -5.85 -9.91 18.89
N LYS A 5 -4.76 -10.57 19.32
CA LYS A 5 -4.45 -10.83 20.73
C LYS A 5 -3.38 -9.89 21.31
N HIS A 6 -3.27 -8.67 20.80
CA HIS A 6 -2.34 -7.68 21.31
C HIS A 6 -3.00 -6.86 22.43
N ALA A 7 -2.25 -6.59 23.50
CA ALA A 7 -2.72 -5.80 24.65
C ALA A 7 -2.47 -4.30 24.51
N ALA A 8 -1.76 -3.86 23.47
CA ALA A 8 -1.39 -2.48 23.22
C ALA A 8 -1.63 -2.11 21.75
N GLY A 9 -1.43 -0.85 21.40
CA GLY A 9 -1.56 -0.37 20.02
C GLY A 9 -0.57 -1.06 19.08
N TYR A 10 -0.98 -1.26 17.85
CA TYR A 10 -0.18 -1.83 16.79
C TYR A 10 -0.07 -0.83 15.62
N PHE A 11 1.15 -0.52 15.23
CA PHE A 11 1.41 0.33 14.09
C PHE A 11 1.70 -0.51 12.85
N MET A 12 1.02 -0.20 11.75
CA MET A 12 1.33 -0.80 10.47
C MET A 12 1.12 0.19 9.33
N THR A 13 1.89 0.03 8.28
CA THR A 13 1.57 0.61 6.99
C THR A 13 0.90 -0.45 6.14
N ASN A 14 -0.28 -0.16 5.65
CA ASN A 14 -0.99 -1.02 4.71
C ASN A 14 -1.37 -0.20 3.48
N GLY A 15 -1.22 -0.78 2.32
CA GLY A 15 -1.61 -0.14 1.08
C GLY A 15 -1.52 -1.10 -0.09
N HIS A 16 -2.32 -0.83 -1.06
CA HIS A 16 -2.30 -1.52 -2.34
C HIS A 16 -2.51 -0.49 -3.44
N THR A 17 -1.96 -0.72 -4.62
CA THR A 17 -2.17 0.16 -5.78
C THR A 17 -3.63 0.24 -6.22
N ASN A 18 -4.43 -0.78 -5.88
CA ASN A 18 -5.86 -0.82 -6.15
C ASN A 18 -6.65 -0.49 -4.86
N PRO A 19 -7.40 0.64 -4.82
CA PRO A 19 -8.16 1.05 -3.65
C PRO A 19 -9.20 0.04 -3.19
N THR A 20 -9.93 -0.59 -4.12
CA THR A 20 -10.92 -1.63 -3.80
C THR A 20 -10.29 -2.77 -3.03
N ARG A 21 -9.12 -3.24 -3.49
CA ARG A 21 -8.39 -4.31 -2.82
C ARG A 21 -7.82 -3.89 -1.46
N SER A 22 -7.41 -2.62 -1.32
CA SER A 22 -6.97 -2.08 -0.02
C SER A 22 -8.08 -2.12 1.01
N LEU A 23 -9.27 -1.64 0.65
CA LEU A 23 -10.43 -1.67 1.53
C LEU A 23 -10.85 -3.09 1.90
N HIS A 24 -10.94 -3.97 0.91
CA HIS A 24 -11.29 -5.38 1.15
C HIS A 24 -10.33 -6.04 2.15
N LYS A 25 -9.02 -5.95 1.90
CA LYS A 25 -8.01 -6.57 2.77
C LYS A 25 -8.01 -6.07 4.21
N SER A 26 -8.37 -4.81 4.42
CA SER A 26 -8.22 -4.16 5.72
C SER A 26 -9.50 -4.14 6.54
N PHE A 27 -10.68 -4.26 5.90
CA PHE A 27 -11.96 -3.96 6.54
C PHE A 27 -13.06 -4.99 6.28
N THR A 28 -12.76 -6.11 5.62
CA THR A 28 -13.71 -7.21 5.50
C THR A 28 -13.34 -8.37 6.42
N PRO A 29 -14.34 -9.14 6.91
CA PRO A 29 -14.07 -10.27 7.79
C PRO A 29 -13.15 -11.32 7.19
N GLY A 30 -12.38 -11.99 8.03
CA GLY A 30 -11.52 -13.10 7.63
C GLY A 30 -10.23 -12.70 6.92
N GLN A 31 -9.95 -11.41 6.78
CA GLN A 31 -8.71 -10.94 6.16
C GLN A 31 -7.58 -10.80 7.19
N LEU A 32 -6.38 -11.27 6.81
CA LEU A 32 -5.19 -11.21 7.67
C LEU A 32 -4.73 -9.79 8.01
N TRP A 33 -5.13 -8.80 7.21
CA TRP A 33 -4.66 -7.41 7.30
C TRP A 33 -5.67 -6.46 7.94
N GLY A 34 -6.69 -7.00 8.62
CA GLY A 34 -7.70 -6.24 9.36
C GLY A 34 -7.50 -6.32 10.88
N PRO A 35 -6.39 -5.82 11.46
CA PRO A 35 -6.08 -6.00 12.87
C PRO A 35 -7.00 -5.23 13.83
N SER A 36 -7.78 -4.26 13.36
CA SER A 36 -8.80 -3.59 14.17
C SER A 36 -9.96 -4.49 14.54
N LEU A 37 -10.14 -5.61 13.84
CA LEU A 37 -11.31 -6.48 13.93
C LEU A 37 -12.64 -5.77 13.65
N TRP A 38 -12.59 -4.52 13.14
CA TRP A 38 -13.77 -3.78 12.72
C TRP A 38 -14.41 -4.47 11.52
N SER A 39 -15.69 -4.64 11.58
CA SER A 39 -16.45 -5.28 10.53
C SER A 39 -17.92 -4.89 10.64
N LYS A 40 -18.51 -4.55 9.50
CA LYS A 40 -19.95 -4.28 9.37
C LYS A 40 -20.51 -5.05 8.19
N PRO A 41 -21.68 -5.74 8.37
CA PRO A 41 -22.31 -6.46 7.26
C PRO A 41 -22.64 -5.56 6.07
N GLU A 42 -23.09 -4.32 6.33
CA GLU A 42 -23.41 -3.32 5.31
C GLU A 42 -22.18 -2.91 4.50
N PHE A 43 -21.03 -2.79 5.18
CA PHE A 43 -19.77 -2.49 4.51
C PHE A 43 -19.34 -3.65 3.60
N THR A 44 -19.50 -4.88 4.06
CA THR A 44 -19.20 -6.08 3.26
C THR A 44 -20.11 -6.14 2.03
N ALA A 45 -21.40 -5.87 2.18
CA ALA A 45 -22.34 -5.82 1.05
C ALA A 45 -21.98 -4.72 0.04
N LYS A 46 -21.55 -3.52 0.50
CA LYS A 46 -21.03 -2.46 -0.38
C LYS A 46 -19.78 -2.91 -1.12
N MET A 47 -18.89 -3.66 -0.47
CA MET A 47 -17.69 -4.20 -1.10
C MET A 47 -18.02 -5.18 -2.21
N ASP A 48 -18.97 -6.09 -1.99
CA ASP A 48 -19.44 -7.05 -3.00
C ASP A 48 -20.06 -6.30 -4.19
N LYS A 49 -20.86 -5.27 -3.93
CA LYS A 49 -21.39 -4.38 -4.98
C LYS A 49 -20.27 -3.71 -5.76
N ALA A 50 -19.24 -3.20 -5.09
CA ALA A 50 -18.10 -2.57 -5.77
C ALA A 50 -17.35 -3.55 -6.69
N TYR A 51 -17.20 -4.81 -6.29
CA TYR A 51 -16.60 -5.84 -7.13
C TYR A 51 -17.49 -6.23 -8.33
N ALA A 52 -18.81 -6.27 -8.15
CA ALA A 52 -19.77 -6.58 -9.21
C ALA A 52 -19.93 -5.43 -10.22
N THR A 53 -19.61 -4.20 -9.85
CA THR A 53 -19.79 -3.01 -10.70
C THR A 53 -18.73 -2.96 -11.81
N LYS A 54 -19.18 -2.99 -13.07
CA LYS A 54 -18.30 -2.94 -14.25
C LYS A 54 -17.84 -1.52 -14.60
N GLY A 55 -18.68 -0.51 -14.35
CA GLY A 55 -18.38 0.88 -14.64
C GLY A 55 -17.33 1.46 -13.68
N ASP A 56 -16.20 1.98 -14.20
CA ASP A 56 -15.13 2.50 -13.36
C ASP A 56 -15.57 3.69 -12.51
N ASN A 57 -16.31 4.64 -13.08
CA ASN A 57 -16.79 5.82 -12.35
C ASN A 57 -17.76 5.46 -11.22
N GLU A 58 -18.69 4.55 -11.50
CA GLU A 58 -19.65 4.05 -10.52
C GLU A 58 -18.94 3.28 -9.40
N ARG A 59 -18.03 2.38 -9.74
CA ARG A 59 -17.22 1.66 -8.76
C ARG A 59 -16.41 2.63 -7.89
N GLN A 60 -15.80 3.65 -8.48
CA GLN A 60 -15.05 4.65 -7.71
C GLN A 60 -15.96 5.47 -6.79
N ALA A 61 -17.19 5.76 -7.17
CA ALA A 61 -18.15 6.45 -6.31
C ALA A 61 -18.45 5.61 -5.05
N ILE A 62 -18.71 4.31 -5.22
CA ILE A 62 -18.90 3.37 -4.10
C ILE A 62 -17.66 3.35 -3.19
N ILE A 63 -16.47 3.22 -3.77
CA ILE A 63 -15.21 3.18 -2.99
C ILE A 63 -14.97 4.47 -2.22
N ARG A 64 -15.30 5.64 -2.78
CA ARG A 64 -15.19 6.92 -2.07
C ARG A 64 -16.16 7.02 -0.90
N GLU A 65 -17.41 6.56 -1.08
CA GLU A 65 -18.39 6.50 0.00
C GLU A 65 -17.89 5.60 1.14
N MET A 66 -17.44 4.38 0.81
CA MET A 66 -16.88 3.43 1.79
C MET A 66 -15.66 3.99 2.51
N THR A 67 -14.81 4.75 1.80
CA THR A 67 -13.64 5.40 2.41
C THR A 67 -14.07 6.45 3.43
N ARG A 68 -15.09 7.27 3.14
CA ARG A 68 -15.63 8.24 4.09
C ARG A 68 -16.20 7.54 5.33
N GLU A 69 -16.98 6.49 5.15
CA GLU A 69 -17.52 5.70 6.26
C GLU A 69 -16.41 5.19 7.19
N ILE A 70 -15.30 4.67 6.65
CA ILE A 70 -14.17 4.23 7.46
C ILE A 70 -13.49 5.39 8.19
N LEU A 71 -13.36 6.55 7.55
CA LEU A 71 -12.76 7.72 8.18
C LEU A 71 -13.64 8.23 9.33
N ASP A 72 -14.96 8.23 9.15
CA ASP A 72 -15.93 8.66 10.16
C ASP A 72 -16.00 7.69 11.35
N GLU A 73 -15.95 6.39 11.09
CA GLU A 73 -15.95 5.35 12.13
C GLU A 73 -14.60 5.22 12.87
N ALA A 74 -13.53 5.70 12.25
CA ALA A 74 -12.18 5.73 12.81
C ALA A 74 -11.73 4.41 13.48
N PRO A 75 -11.83 3.23 12.81
CA PRO A 75 -11.39 1.95 13.38
C PRO A 75 -9.88 1.89 13.62
N TYR A 76 -9.14 2.88 13.13
CA TYR A 76 -7.71 3.10 13.32
C TYR A 76 -7.43 4.54 13.70
N ILE A 77 -6.32 4.76 14.38
CA ILE A 77 -5.72 6.08 14.51
C ILE A 77 -4.95 6.37 13.22
N TRP A 78 -5.45 7.31 12.42
CA TRP A 78 -4.83 7.69 11.15
C TRP A 78 -3.62 8.58 11.40
N LEU A 79 -2.45 8.12 10.98
CA LEU A 79 -1.22 8.87 11.10
C LEU A 79 -0.81 9.46 9.74
N PRO A 80 -0.08 10.57 9.72
CA PRO A 80 0.49 11.12 8.49
C PRO A 80 1.36 10.09 7.77
N ILE A 81 1.34 10.13 6.44
CA ILE A 81 2.23 9.31 5.63
C ILE A 81 3.65 9.80 5.83
N GLN A 82 4.53 8.87 6.22
CA GLN A 82 5.95 9.17 6.34
C GLN A 82 6.58 9.43 4.97
N TYR A 83 7.40 10.46 4.88
CA TYR A 83 8.24 10.66 3.72
C TYR A 83 9.26 9.51 3.61
N ARG A 84 9.45 9.04 2.41
CA ARG A 84 10.53 8.10 2.07
C ARG A 84 11.46 8.79 1.10
N TYR A 85 12.73 8.75 1.43
CA TYR A 85 13.80 9.29 0.60
C TYR A 85 14.58 8.14 0.02
N THR A 86 14.85 8.21 -1.28
CA THR A 86 15.73 7.28 -1.96
C THR A 86 16.88 8.07 -2.53
N ALA A 87 18.08 7.64 -2.19
CA ALA A 87 19.32 8.23 -2.71
C ALA A 87 20.16 7.12 -3.36
N TRP A 88 20.82 7.46 -4.44
CA TRP A 88 21.75 6.56 -5.12
C TRP A 88 22.94 7.33 -5.65
N TRP A 89 24.03 6.64 -5.85
CA TRP A 89 25.25 7.24 -6.35
C TRP A 89 25.16 7.55 -7.85
N PRO A 90 25.83 8.60 -8.35
CA PRO A 90 25.79 8.98 -9.77
C PRO A 90 26.26 7.89 -10.74
N TRP A 91 27.05 6.94 -10.27
CA TRP A 91 27.52 5.79 -11.05
C TRP A 91 26.51 4.63 -11.11
N VAL A 92 25.38 4.71 -10.38
CA VAL A 92 24.27 3.78 -10.55
C VAL A 92 23.42 4.27 -11.71
N LYS A 93 23.39 3.51 -12.80
CA LYS A 93 22.69 3.86 -14.03
C LYS A 93 21.42 3.07 -14.21
N ASN A 94 20.48 3.60 -14.99
CA ASN A 94 19.16 3.04 -15.24
C ASN A 94 18.30 2.81 -13.99
N TYR A 95 18.50 3.68 -13.00
CA TYR A 95 17.65 3.78 -11.83
C TYR A 95 17.19 5.23 -11.67
N ASP A 96 15.89 5.46 -11.66
CA ASP A 96 15.27 6.78 -11.67
C ASP A 96 14.50 7.07 -10.36
N GLY A 97 14.86 6.35 -9.28
CA GLY A 97 14.26 6.57 -7.96
C GLY A 97 12.93 5.86 -7.74
N GLU A 98 12.69 4.74 -8.40
CA GLU A 98 11.46 3.95 -8.25
C GLU A 98 11.31 3.42 -6.83
N LEU A 99 10.47 4.09 -6.05
CA LEU A 99 10.36 3.87 -4.61
C LEU A 99 9.71 2.53 -4.21
N ARG A 100 8.96 1.89 -5.10
CA ARG A 100 8.14 0.73 -4.74
C ARG A 100 8.36 -0.53 -5.58
N VAL A 101 8.92 -0.41 -6.75
CA VAL A 101 9.10 -1.56 -7.64
C VAL A 101 10.03 -2.60 -7.00
N GLY A 102 11.01 -2.14 -6.26
CA GLY A 102 11.97 -2.99 -5.57
C GLY A 102 11.47 -3.69 -4.30
N ALA A 103 10.41 -3.18 -3.66
CA ALA A 103 10.00 -3.67 -2.34
C ALA A 103 9.28 -5.03 -2.38
N VAL A 104 8.61 -5.36 -3.50
CA VAL A 104 7.82 -6.59 -3.63
C VAL A 104 8.31 -7.48 -4.77
N LYS A 105 8.71 -6.88 -5.89
CA LYS A 105 9.22 -7.59 -7.07
C LYS A 105 10.36 -6.81 -7.71
N PRO A 106 11.56 -6.83 -7.13
CA PRO A 106 12.70 -6.01 -7.56
C PRO A 106 13.32 -6.45 -8.88
N GLY A 107 13.03 -7.64 -9.37
CA GLY A 107 13.66 -8.23 -10.54
C GLY A 107 13.74 -7.32 -11.76
N PRO A 108 12.65 -6.67 -12.21
CA PRO A 108 12.70 -5.78 -13.38
C PRO A 108 13.62 -4.57 -13.21
N VAL A 109 13.76 -4.04 -11.99
CA VAL A 109 14.66 -2.92 -11.69
C VAL A 109 16.09 -3.42 -11.66
N TYR A 110 16.37 -4.51 -10.96
CA TYR A 110 17.72 -5.07 -10.87
C TYR A 110 18.25 -5.58 -12.21
N ALA A 111 17.37 -6.06 -13.09
CA ALA A 111 17.77 -6.50 -14.42
C ALA A 111 18.30 -5.38 -15.32
N ARG A 112 17.96 -4.12 -15.06
CA ARG A 112 18.36 -2.97 -15.86
C ARG A 112 19.41 -2.06 -15.21
N ILE A 113 19.58 -2.13 -13.90
CA ILE A 113 20.59 -1.35 -13.17
C ILE A 113 21.98 -1.88 -13.51
N TRP A 114 22.91 -0.94 -13.74
CA TRP A 114 24.32 -1.26 -13.88
C TRP A 114 25.19 -0.18 -13.24
N LEU A 115 26.45 -0.50 -13.01
CA LEU A 115 27.39 0.39 -12.36
C LEU A 115 28.42 0.90 -13.37
N ASP A 116 28.49 2.21 -13.53
CA ASP A 116 29.50 2.89 -14.29
C ASP A 116 30.83 2.88 -13.51
N GLN A 117 31.65 1.89 -13.78
CA GLN A 117 32.91 1.65 -13.06
C GLN A 117 33.93 2.78 -13.29
N GLU A 118 33.93 3.38 -14.47
CA GLU A 118 34.86 4.50 -14.79
C GLU A 118 34.47 5.75 -13.99
N LEU A 119 33.19 6.08 -13.96
CA LEU A 119 32.70 7.20 -13.15
C LEU A 119 32.96 6.94 -11.66
N LYS A 120 32.74 5.72 -11.18
CA LYS A 120 33.00 5.35 -9.80
C LYS A 120 34.46 5.60 -9.41
N LYS A 121 35.43 5.09 -10.21
CA LYS A 121 36.86 5.32 -10.01
C LYS A 121 37.23 6.80 -10.07
N LYS A 122 36.68 7.55 -11.05
CA LYS A 122 36.90 8.98 -11.20
C LYS A 122 36.44 9.78 -9.96
N MET A 123 35.46 9.29 -9.25
CA MET A 123 34.95 9.90 -8.02
C MET A 123 35.69 9.42 -6.76
N GLY A 124 36.68 8.55 -6.89
CA GLY A 124 37.53 8.12 -5.78
C GLY A 124 37.03 6.91 -4.99
N PHE A 125 36.16 6.10 -5.59
CA PHE A 125 35.57 4.91 -4.96
C PHE A 125 35.94 3.60 -5.65
#